data_2ed3fc09bfa1c98d4f29f1606240ffa0
#
_entry.id   2ed3fc09bfa1c98d4f29f1606240ffa0
#
_cell.length_a   1.000
_cell.length_b   1.000
_cell.length_c   1.000
_cell.angle_alpha   90.00
_cell.angle_beta   90.00
_cell.angle_gamma   90.00
#
_symmetry.space_group_name_H-M   'P 1'
#
loop_
_entity.id
_entity.type
_entity.pdbx_description
1 polymer ?
#
loop_
_entity_poly.entity_id
_entity_poly.type
_entity_poly.pdbx_seq_one_letter_code
_entity_poly.pdbx_strand_id
1 'polypeptide(L)'
;MLMMAFSAPAMAQDVDYKTALEPIQKALESNSPEAAELAKKYQKTYKKDAKALVALGQTYFGDKKYDEAKAIGEAMINNKKFANCGDAYILLGDVAVAQAQDGDAGPAATLYETAISVDPKNKTAYERYATVNRNAAPEEAIRMLQEYKKIDPTYQVEAKIADLYYNQNRFQDAIDWYKKGDAANYSFTDFSKWAYSNFFRAKYNDALAVAKQGLTKFNNNVDLTRAALYSSVETGDFASAVNYGKVLFDSTKAPTAMDYSYLGSAQLGVKDYQNAITSLNKALELEPKDLKPMGKISQAYMGLGDENKALEYSQKYLEKEENPGYSDYSNLADIYTKKGDNAKGAEKADWYNKAMGVWELMATKAPSIADIAYYMELQIADNQLKDKSKVRDLYQKIISTDEGKENLSSNSKLILTAAYLNEAINYNNEKQPEKAKEFAEKVLKIDPNNATAKQIMSFGQEAPAE
;
A
#
# COMPACT_ATOMS: atom_id res chain seq x y z
N MET A 1 -23.48 -2.34 86.76
CA MET A 1 -22.46 -2.78 85.84
C MET A 1 -22.98 -2.51 84.42
N LEU A 2 -22.67 -1.34 83.86
CA LEU A 2 -23.15 -0.93 82.55
C LEU A 2 -22.11 -1.46 81.48
N MET A 3 -22.53 -2.35 80.60
CA MET A 3 -21.78 -2.72 79.43
C MET A 3 -22.05 -1.67 78.38
N MET A 4 -21.01 -0.85 78.08
CA MET A 4 -20.96 -0.03 76.86
C MET A 4 -20.53 -0.93 75.65
N ALA A 5 -21.47 -1.14 74.76
CA ALA A 5 -21.15 -1.73 73.49
C ALA A 5 -20.48 -0.68 72.56
N PHE A 6 -19.18 -0.80 72.33
CA PHE A 6 -18.49 -0.06 71.25
C PHE A 6 -18.88 -0.66 69.94
N SER A 7 -19.74 0.01 69.21
CA SER A 7 -19.92 -0.24 67.77
C SER A 7 -18.69 0.31 67.07
N ALA A 8 -17.80 -0.58 66.56
CA ALA A 8 -16.76 -0.22 65.64
C ALA A 8 -17.41 0.29 64.33
N PRO A 9 -16.95 1.42 63.76
CA PRO A 9 -17.39 1.80 62.43
C PRO A 9 -16.86 0.75 61.44
N ALA A 10 -17.78 0.16 60.68
CA ALA A 10 -17.43 -0.66 59.53
C ALA A 10 -16.56 0.20 58.59
N MET A 11 -15.29 -0.10 58.52
CA MET A 11 -14.40 0.42 57.45
C MET A 11 -14.98 -0.12 56.17
N ALA A 12 -15.67 0.74 55.42
CA ALA A 12 -15.98 0.47 54.03
C ALA A 12 -14.64 0.26 53.33
N GLN A 13 -14.37 -0.95 52.84
CA GLN A 13 -13.27 -1.20 51.91
C GLN A 13 -13.42 -0.19 50.79
N ASP A 14 -12.41 0.68 50.60
CA ASP A 14 -12.30 1.56 49.45
C ASP A 14 -12.17 0.67 48.19
N VAL A 15 -13.29 0.30 47.61
CA VAL A 15 -13.31 -0.39 46.33
C VAL A 15 -12.73 0.58 45.30
N ASP A 16 -11.66 0.18 44.65
CA ASP A 16 -11.06 0.97 43.55
C ASP A 16 -12.18 1.36 42.56
N TYR A 17 -12.21 2.64 42.18
CA TYR A 17 -13.23 3.15 41.25
C TYR A 17 -13.28 2.39 39.94
N LYS A 18 -12.14 1.81 39.49
CA LYS A 18 -12.07 1.00 38.27
C LYS A 18 -12.86 -0.29 38.41
N THR A 19 -12.68 -1.01 39.49
CA THR A 19 -13.45 -2.22 39.79
C THR A 19 -14.95 -1.91 39.94
N ALA A 20 -15.29 -0.74 40.50
CA ALA A 20 -16.67 -0.28 40.61
C ALA A 20 -17.34 0.08 39.27
N LEU A 21 -16.57 0.26 38.19
CA LEU A 21 -17.10 0.47 36.83
C LEU A 21 -17.50 -0.84 36.12
N GLU A 22 -16.91 -1.99 36.47
CA GLU A 22 -17.18 -3.25 35.79
C GLU A 22 -18.65 -3.63 35.68
N PRO A 23 -19.49 -3.49 36.75
CA PRO A 23 -20.91 -3.76 36.63
C PRO A 23 -21.63 -2.83 35.65
N ILE A 24 -21.19 -1.56 35.57
CA ILE A 24 -21.76 -0.58 34.64
C ILE A 24 -21.42 -0.96 33.22
N GLN A 25 -20.16 -1.32 32.94
CA GLN A 25 -19.71 -1.77 31.63
C GLN A 25 -20.51 -2.99 31.15
N LYS A 26 -20.67 -4.01 32.01
CA LYS A 26 -21.46 -5.21 31.68
C LYS A 26 -22.91 -4.90 31.40
N ALA A 27 -23.50 -3.97 32.19
CA ALA A 27 -24.88 -3.55 31.99
C ALA A 27 -25.06 -2.77 30.68
N LEU A 28 -24.11 -1.93 30.30
CA LEU A 28 -24.10 -1.22 29.00
C LEU A 28 -23.98 -2.21 27.85
N GLU A 29 -23.00 -3.11 27.88
CA GLU A 29 -22.76 -4.14 26.84
C GLU A 29 -24.00 -5.02 26.59
N SER A 30 -24.78 -5.31 27.67
CA SER A 30 -26.01 -6.09 27.59
C SER A 30 -27.27 -5.24 27.33
N ASN A 31 -27.12 -3.92 27.13
CA ASN A 31 -28.24 -2.97 27.04
C ASN A 31 -29.23 -3.09 28.21
N SER A 32 -28.74 -3.41 29.42
CA SER A 32 -29.57 -3.53 30.63
C SER A 32 -30.06 -2.15 31.12
N PRO A 33 -31.34 -2.01 31.50
CA PRO A 33 -31.86 -0.78 32.07
C PRO A 33 -31.21 -0.43 33.44
N GLU A 34 -30.55 -1.37 34.09
CA GLU A 34 -29.85 -1.18 35.35
C GLU A 34 -28.59 -0.28 35.23
N ALA A 35 -28.05 -0.13 34.01
CA ALA A 35 -26.84 0.67 33.76
C ALA A 35 -26.98 2.11 34.32
N ALA A 36 -28.11 2.75 34.10
CA ALA A 36 -28.37 4.12 34.57
C ALA A 36 -28.41 4.23 36.07
N GLU A 37 -29.02 3.24 36.77
CA GLU A 37 -29.09 3.23 38.22
C GLU A 37 -27.72 2.95 38.86
N LEU A 38 -26.99 1.99 38.33
CA LEU A 38 -25.60 1.69 38.73
C LEU A 38 -24.70 2.91 38.59
N ALA A 39 -24.78 3.61 37.43
CA ALA A 39 -24.00 4.82 37.17
C ALA A 39 -24.38 5.96 38.15
N LYS A 40 -25.65 6.14 38.45
CA LYS A 40 -26.11 7.14 39.45
C LYS A 40 -25.56 6.84 40.85
N LYS A 41 -25.55 5.56 41.24
CA LYS A 41 -24.95 5.14 42.53
C LYS A 41 -23.43 5.39 42.51
N TYR A 42 -22.77 5.07 41.43
CA TYR A 42 -21.33 5.33 41.24
C TYR A 42 -21.01 6.82 41.35
N GLN A 43 -21.72 7.70 40.63
CA GLN A 43 -21.54 9.15 40.69
C GLN A 43 -21.73 9.69 42.13
N LYS A 44 -22.70 9.18 42.86
CA LYS A 44 -22.94 9.56 44.25
C LYS A 44 -21.78 9.16 45.17
N THR A 45 -21.23 7.96 44.95
CA THR A 45 -20.10 7.43 45.72
C THR A 45 -18.83 8.22 45.44
N TYR A 46 -18.51 8.47 44.14
CA TYR A 46 -17.29 9.09 43.71
C TYR A 46 -17.45 10.59 43.37
N LYS A 47 -18.47 11.28 43.88
CA LYS A 47 -18.79 12.69 43.57
C LYS A 47 -17.67 13.71 43.85
N LYS A 48 -16.59 13.30 44.52
CA LYS A 48 -15.43 14.13 44.85
C LYS A 48 -14.16 13.72 44.12
N ASP A 49 -14.22 12.65 43.33
CA ASP A 49 -13.09 12.06 42.60
C ASP A 49 -13.21 12.38 41.10
N ALA A 50 -12.38 13.29 40.64
CA ALA A 50 -12.35 13.69 39.22
C ALA A 50 -12.00 12.52 38.29
N LYS A 51 -11.05 11.67 38.69
CA LYS A 51 -10.60 10.53 37.83
C LYS A 51 -11.74 9.51 37.69
N ALA A 52 -12.46 9.23 38.78
CA ALA A 52 -13.60 8.33 38.76
C ALA A 52 -14.72 8.88 37.84
N LEU A 53 -15.04 10.17 37.96
CA LEU A 53 -16.09 10.77 37.13
C LEU A 53 -15.71 10.78 35.63
N VAL A 54 -14.46 11.12 35.28
CA VAL A 54 -13.99 11.04 33.92
C VAL A 54 -14.05 9.61 33.41
N ALA A 55 -13.61 8.63 34.20
CA ALA A 55 -13.65 7.21 33.82
C ALA A 55 -15.10 6.72 33.54
N LEU A 56 -16.09 7.16 34.32
CA LEU A 56 -17.49 6.89 34.00
C LEU A 56 -17.91 7.53 32.66
N GLY A 57 -17.52 8.78 32.40
CA GLY A 57 -17.80 9.44 31.13
C GLY A 57 -17.15 8.71 29.94
N GLN A 58 -15.90 8.26 30.10
CA GLN A 58 -15.20 7.45 29.10
C GLN A 58 -15.87 6.07 28.89
N THR A 59 -16.42 5.47 29.91
CA THR A 59 -17.19 4.22 29.80
C THR A 59 -18.45 4.42 28.95
N TYR A 60 -19.20 5.48 29.17
CA TYR A 60 -20.34 5.83 28.31
C TYR A 60 -19.90 6.17 26.87
N PHE A 61 -18.80 6.90 26.70
CA PHE A 61 -18.25 7.21 25.40
C PHE A 61 -17.90 5.94 24.62
N GLY A 62 -17.25 4.96 25.28
CA GLY A 62 -16.89 3.66 24.69
C GLY A 62 -18.09 2.86 24.21
N ASP A 63 -19.23 2.96 24.93
CA ASP A 63 -20.52 2.34 24.57
C ASP A 63 -21.35 3.22 23.59
N LYS A 64 -20.76 4.29 23.05
CA LYS A 64 -21.41 5.24 22.13
C LYS A 64 -22.62 6.00 22.74
N LYS A 65 -22.73 6.04 24.06
CA LYS A 65 -23.70 6.84 24.80
C LYS A 65 -23.15 8.26 24.96
N TYR A 66 -23.10 8.98 23.86
CA TYR A 66 -22.40 10.27 23.77
C TYR A 66 -23.09 11.36 24.61
N ASP A 67 -24.41 11.35 24.71
CA ASP A 67 -25.16 12.34 25.50
C ASP A 67 -24.91 12.16 26.97
N GLU A 68 -24.84 10.93 27.48
CA GLU A 68 -24.52 10.63 28.88
C GLU A 68 -23.05 10.98 29.18
N ALA A 69 -22.12 10.68 28.28
CA ALA A 69 -20.73 11.08 28.41
C ALA A 69 -20.58 12.62 28.46
N LYS A 70 -21.29 13.33 27.58
CA LYS A 70 -21.36 14.79 27.52
C LYS A 70 -21.90 15.38 28.83
N ALA A 71 -23.00 14.85 29.32
CA ALA A 71 -23.61 15.33 30.56
C ALA A 71 -22.66 15.23 31.77
N ILE A 72 -21.84 14.17 31.83
CA ILE A 72 -20.82 14.02 32.89
C ILE A 72 -19.74 15.08 32.73
N GLY A 73 -19.18 15.26 31.51
CA GLY A 73 -18.15 16.25 31.23
C GLY A 73 -18.64 17.68 31.58
N GLU A 74 -19.82 18.05 31.11
CA GLU A 74 -20.44 19.37 31.39
C GLU A 74 -20.68 19.59 32.88
N ALA A 75 -21.20 18.58 33.61
CA ALA A 75 -21.37 18.68 35.03
C ALA A 75 -20.05 18.88 35.79
N MET A 76 -18.95 18.32 35.26
CA MET A 76 -17.62 18.49 35.83
C MET A 76 -17.09 19.90 35.60
N ILE A 77 -17.07 20.38 34.35
CA ILE A 77 -16.50 21.71 34.05
C ILE A 77 -17.30 22.86 34.67
N ASN A 78 -18.59 22.68 34.85
CA ASN A 78 -19.47 23.64 35.54
C ASN A 78 -19.30 23.61 37.08
N ASN A 79 -18.62 22.63 37.63
CA ASN A 79 -18.34 22.55 39.06
C ASN A 79 -16.98 23.18 39.36
N LYS A 80 -16.96 24.25 40.17
CA LYS A 80 -15.72 24.96 40.55
C LYS A 80 -14.61 24.04 41.05
N LYS A 81 -14.97 22.87 41.65
CA LYS A 81 -13.99 21.91 42.14
C LYS A 81 -13.23 21.20 41.02
N PHE A 82 -13.83 21.03 39.86
CA PHE A 82 -13.29 20.30 38.70
C PHE A 82 -13.05 21.17 37.46
N ALA A 83 -13.27 22.49 37.58
CA ALA A 83 -13.13 23.39 36.47
C ALA A 83 -11.73 23.36 35.81
N ASN A 84 -10.69 22.95 36.56
CA ASN A 84 -9.33 22.78 36.06
C ASN A 84 -8.97 21.31 35.76
N CYS A 85 -9.97 20.43 35.58
CA CYS A 85 -9.75 19.05 35.20
C CYS A 85 -9.58 18.95 33.66
N GLY A 86 -8.37 18.93 33.16
CA GLY A 86 -8.10 18.83 31.72
C GLY A 86 -8.77 17.60 31.08
N ASP A 87 -8.83 16.46 31.77
CA ASP A 87 -9.46 15.23 31.25
C ASP A 87 -10.97 15.37 31.03
N ALA A 88 -11.66 16.28 31.77
CA ALA A 88 -13.08 16.56 31.55
C ALA A 88 -13.29 17.31 30.21
N TYR A 89 -12.42 18.25 29.89
CA TYR A 89 -12.44 18.94 28.59
C TYR A 89 -12.06 17.99 27.44
N ILE A 90 -11.12 17.07 27.68
CA ILE A 90 -10.75 16.03 26.69
C ILE A 90 -11.96 15.14 26.39
N LEU A 91 -12.66 14.68 27.42
CA LEU A 91 -13.88 13.87 27.25
C LEU A 91 -14.92 14.61 26.38
N LEU A 92 -15.16 15.88 26.66
CA LEU A 92 -16.09 16.71 25.87
C LEU A 92 -15.60 16.90 24.43
N GLY A 93 -14.29 17.09 24.24
CA GLY A 93 -13.69 17.15 22.93
C GLY A 93 -13.82 15.86 22.14
N ASP A 94 -13.58 14.71 22.77
CA ASP A 94 -13.77 13.40 22.15
C ASP A 94 -15.23 13.17 21.75
N VAL A 95 -16.21 13.58 22.60
CA VAL A 95 -17.63 13.55 22.25
C VAL A 95 -17.95 14.47 21.09
N ALA A 96 -17.41 15.70 21.08
CA ALA A 96 -17.61 16.63 19.98
C ALA A 96 -17.08 16.08 18.62
N VAL A 97 -15.93 15.40 18.62
CA VAL A 97 -15.43 14.69 17.43
C VAL A 97 -16.39 13.59 16.99
N ALA A 98 -16.88 12.78 17.93
CA ALA A 98 -17.76 11.63 17.62
C ALA A 98 -19.15 12.06 17.10
N GLN A 99 -19.64 13.23 17.52
CA GLN A 99 -20.93 13.80 17.12
C GLN A 99 -20.80 14.85 15.98
N ALA A 100 -19.58 15.15 15.50
CA ALA A 100 -19.35 16.14 14.46
C ALA A 100 -20.09 15.75 13.16
N GLN A 101 -20.90 16.66 12.65
CA GLN A 101 -21.49 16.56 11.32
C GLN A 101 -20.47 17.16 10.32
N ASP A 102 -20.34 16.56 9.15
CA ASP A 102 -19.48 17.01 8.04
C ASP A 102 -17.99 17.15 8.40
N GLY A 103 -17.54 16.49 9.50
CA GLY A 103 -16.15 16.50 9.92
C GLY A 103 -15.67 17.81 10.55
N ASP A 104 -16.57 18.70 10.98
CA ASP A 104 -16.20 19.94 11.69
C ASP A 104 -15.59 19.62 13.06
N ALA A 105 -14.27 19.74 13.15
CA ALA A 105 -13.50 19.53 14.34
C ALA A 105 -13.27 20.82 15.18
N GLY A 106 -13.78 21.95 14.75
CA GLY A 106 -13.56 23.25 15.42
C GLY A 106 -13.98 23.26 16.90
N PRO A 107 -15.19 22.82 17.25
CA PRO A 107 -15.63 22.73 18.64
C PRO A 107 -14.73 21.82 19.50
N ALA A 108 -14.26 20.71 18.95
CA ALA A 108 -13.35 19.80 19.65
C ALA A 108 -11.96 20.44 19.85
N ALA A 109 -11.43 21.13 18.82
CA ALA A 109 -10.15 21.83 18.92
C ALA A 109 -10.16 22.85 20.06
N THR A 110 -11.23 23.65 20.21
CA THR A 110 -11.40 24.62 21.29
C THR A 110 -11.41 23.95 22.66
N LEU A 111 -12.06 22.79 22.78
CA LEU A 111 -12.12 22.05 24.05
C LEU A 111 -10.73 21.47 24.42
N TYR A 112 -9.97 20.96 23.46
CA TYR A 112 -8.61 20.47 23.69
C TYR A 112 -7.63 21.63 24.02
N GLU A 113 -7.77 22.79 23.37
CA GLU A 113 -7.01 23.98 23.72
C GLU A 113 -7.30 24.44 25.14
N THR A 114 -8.58 24.39 25.56
CA THR A 114 -8.97 24.68 26.94
C THR A 114 -8.37 23.64 27.89
N ALA A 115 -8.36 22.36 27.53
CA ALA A 115 -7.72 21.31 28.33
C ALA A 115 -6.23 21.60 28.54
N ILE A 116 -5.50 22.03 27.49
CA ILE A 116 -4.11 22.43 27.57
C ILE A 116 -3.92 23.65 28.49
N SER A 117 -4.81 24.64 28.40
CA SER A 117 -4.74 25.84 29.21
C SER A 117 -4.92 25.56 30.69
N VAL A 118 -5.86 24.68 31.07
CA VAL A 118 -6.16 24.37 32.47
C VAL A 118 -5.22 23.31 33.07
N ASP A 119 -4.68 22.42 32.22
CA ASP A 119 -3.71 21.39 32.61
C ASP A 119 -2.57 21.29 31.60
N PRO A 120 -1.59 22.21 31.63
CA PRO A 120 -0.49 22.23 30.65
C PRO A 120 0.39 20.99 30.64
N LYS A 121 0.29 20.08 31.62
CA LYS A 121 1.06 18.83 31.65
C LYS A 121 0.29 17.65 31.06
N ASN A 122 -0.93 17.85 30.61
CA ASN A 122 -1.76 16.79 30.07
C ASN A 122 -1.36 16.43 28.63
N LYS A 123 -0.51 15.44 28.49
CA LYS A 123 -0.06 14.92 27.19
C LYS A 123 -1.20 14.65 26.21
N THR A 124 -2.26 14.04 26.69
CA THR A 124 -3.41 13.64 25.85
C THR A 124 -4.09 14.84 25.21
N ALA A 125 -4.15 15.98 25.90
CA ALA A 125 -4.72 17.21 25.34
C ALA A 125 -3.95 17.70 24.12
N TYR A 126 -2.63 17.73 24.19
CA TYR A 126 -1.77 18.10 23.02
C TYR A 126 -1.89 17.12 21.86
N GLU A 127 -1.94 15.81 22.15
CA GLU A 127 -2.08 14.78 21.12
C GLU A 127 -3.45 14.86 20.42
N ARG A 128 -4.53 15.08 21.19
CA ARG A 128 -5.89 15.27 20.64
C ARG A 128 -5.99 16.54 19.81
N TYR A 129 -5.47 17.66 20.34
CA TYR A 129 -5.42 18.92 19.60
C TYR A 129 -4.70 18.76 18.26
N ALA A 130 -3.52 18.14 18.28
CA ALA A 130 -2.74 17.92 17.07
C ALA A 130 -3.48 17.00 16.07
N THR A 131 -4.17 15.97 16.57
CA THR A 131 -4.92 15.03 15.72
C THR A 131 -6.07 15.71 14.97
N VAL A 132 -6.85 16.55 15.64
CA VAL A 132 -8.00 17.23 14.99
C VAL A 132 -7.55 18.33 14.04
N ASN A 133 -6.45 19.00 14.35
CA ASN A 133 -5.91 20.10 13.53
C ASN A 133 -4.96 19.63 12.41
N ARG A 134 -4.68 18.33 12.29
CA ARG A 134 -3.68 17.80 11.35
C ARG A 134 -3.87 18.22 9.88
N ASN A 135 -5.12 18.43 9.44
CA ASN A 135 -5.44 18.84 8.08
C ASN A 135 -5.72 20.35 7.98
N ALA A 136 -6.41 20.90 8.96
CA ALA A 136 -6.83 22.31 8.94
C ALA A 136 -5.68 23.27 9.31
N ALA A 137 -4.84 22.90 10.29
CA ALA A 137 -3.75 23.71 10.79
C ALA A 137 -2.53 22.84 11.16
N PRO A 138 -1.88 22.17 10.18
CA PRO A 138 -0.82 21.20 10.45
C PRO A 138 0.41 21.80 11.15
N GLU A 139 0.78 23.02 10.82
CA GLU A 139 1.92 23.70 11.44
C GLU A 139 1.65 23.99 12.92
N GLU A 140 0.43 24.41 13.24
CA GLU A 140 0.01 24.66 14.62
C GLU A 140 -0.06 23.36 15.42
N ALA A 141 -0.58 22.28 14.81
CA ALA A 141 -0.59 20.96 15.42
C ALA A 141 0.83 20.50 15.80
N ILE A 142 1.79 20.67 14.90
CA ILE A 142 3.21 20.35 15.13
C ILE A 142 3.79 21.26 16.22
N ARG A 143 3.53 22.56 16.17
CA ARG A 143 3.99 23.51 17.17
C ARG A 143 3.53 23.12 18.58
N MET A 144 2.27 22.75 18.74
CA MET A 144 1.72 22.36 20.03
C MET A 144 2.38 21.08 20.59
N LEU A 145 2.63 20.08 19.73
CA LEU A 145 3.39 18.89 20.15
C LEU A 145 4.83 19.23 20.58
N GLN A 146 5.48 20.16 19.88
CA GLN A 146 6.82 20.64 20.23
C GLN A 146 6.83 21.44 21.55
N GLU A 147 5.76 22.20 21.84
CA GLU A 147 5.61 22.87 23.14
C GLU A 147 5.51 21.82 24.26
N TYR A 148 4.76 20.75 24.05
CA TYR A 148 4.71 19.67 25.05
C TYR A 148 6.10 19.00 25.25
N LYS A 149 6.90 18.85 24.20
CA LYS A 149 8.29 18.35 24.31
C LYS A 149 9.15 19.19 25.25
N LYS A 150 8.91 20.51 25.35
CA LYS A 150 9.62 21.37 26.29
C LYS A 150 9.22 21.09 27.75
N ILE A 151 7.98 20.64 27.96
CA ILE A 151 7.44 20.28 29.28
C ILE A 151 7.93 18.89 29.68
N ASP A 152 7.90 17.94 28.74
CA ASP A 152 8.39 16.58 28.92
C ASP A 152 9.47 16.25 27.86
N PRO A 153 10.75 16.43 28.19
CA PRO A 153 11.85 16.14 27.26
C PRO A 153 11.95 14.69 26.84
N THR A 154 11.29 13.75 27.54
CA THR A 154 11.27 12.32 27.20
C THR A 154 10.22 11.98 26.16
N TYR A 155 9.31 12.91 25.87
CA TYR A 155 8.24 12.71 24.91
C TYR A 155 8.78 12.53 23.49
N GLN A 156 8.32 11.46 22.83
CA GLN A 156 8.75 11.11 21.47
C GLN A 156 7.97 11.92 20.43
N VAL A 157 8.22 13.24 20.40
CA VAL A 157 7.49 14.19 19.55
C VAL A 157 7.68 13.87 18.07
N GLU A 158 8.87 13.40 17.69
CA GLU A 158 9.23 13.06 16.32
C GLU A 158 8.34 11.95 15.78
N ALA A 159 8.11 10.90 16.57
CA ALA A 159 7.19 9.80 16.20
C ALA A 159 5.75 10.30 16.09
N LYS A 160 5.32 11.20 16.97
CA LYS A 160 3.95 11.77 16.90
C LYS A 160 3.73 12.65 15.69
N ILE A 161 4.71 13.46 15.34
CA ILE A 161 4.64 14.27 14.11
C ILE A 161 4.67 13.36 12.87
N ALA A 162 5.51 12.32 12.88
CA ALA A 162 5.51 11.33 11.81
C ALA A 162 4.14 10.64 11.66
N ASP A 163 3.48 10.32 12.79
CA ASP A 163 2.13 9.75 12.81
C ASP A 163 1.09 10.68 12.17
N LEU A 164 1.15 11.99 12.43
CA LEU A 164 0.27 12.96 11.77
C LEU A 164 0.45 12.93 10.25
N TYR A 165 1.69 12.92 9.77
CA TYR A 165 1.98 12.85 8.32
C TYR A 165 1.58 11.50 7.70
N TYR A 166 1.79 10.39 8.41
CA TYR A 166 1.33 9.07 7.98
C TYR A 166 -0.18 9.04 7.74
N ASN A 167 -0.96 9.58 8.69
CA ASN A 167 -2.42 9.63 8.62
C ASN A 167 -2.95 10.58 7.52
N GLN A 168 -2.09 11.47 7.00
CA GLN A 168 -2.36 12.32 5.83
C GLN A 168 -1.89 11.69 4.51
N ASN A 169 -1.39 10.45 4.51
CA ASN A 169 -0.72 9.79 3.38
C ASN A 169 0.54 10.55 2.89
N ARG A 170 1.09 11.45 3.69
CA ARG A 170 2.34 12.17 3.44
C ARG A 170 3.53 11.32 3.88
N PHE A 171 3.68 10.17 3.23
CA PHE A 171 4.61 9.13 3.67
C PHE A 171 6.08 9.57 3.66
N GLN A 172 6.49 10.46 2.74
CA GLN A 172 7.88 10.95 2.74
C GLN A 172 8.16 11.79 3.98
N ASP A 173 7.25 12.71 4.32
CA ASP A 173 7.40 13.52 5.53
C ASP A 173 7.40 12.66 6.79
N ALA A 174 6.55 11.63 6.84
CA ALA A 174 6.53 10.67 7.95
C ALA A 174 7.89 9.96 8.10
N ILE A 175 8.48 9.47 6.99
CA ILE A 175 9.81 8.84 7.00
C ILE A 175 10.86 9.80 7.56
N ASP A 176 10.84 11.07 7.11
CA ASP A 176 11.84 12.04 7.50
C ASP A 176 11.73 12.41 8.99
N TRP A 177 10.52 12.40 9.56
CA TRP A 177 10.31 12.60 10.97
C TRP A 177 10.67 11.38 11.82
N TYR A 178 10.32 10.14 11.38
CA TYR A 178 10.78 8.94 12.08
C TYR A 178 12.32 8.87 12.16
N LYS A 179 13.02 9.28 11.10
CA LYS A 179 14.50 9.30 11.10
C LYS A 179 15.12 10.32 12.07
N LYS A 180 14.39 11.36 12.48
CA LYS A 180 14.86 12.37 13.44
C LYS A 180 14.75 11.90 14.90
N GLY A 181 13.86 10.97 15.19
CA GLY A 181 13.62 10.50 16.53
C GLY A 181 14.55 9.34 16.95
N ASP A 182 14.45 8.96 18.21
CA ASP A 182 15.21 7.83 18.76
C ASP A 182 14.41 6.53 18.64
N ALA A 183 14.79 5.71 17.67
CA ALA A 183 14.13 4.42 17.41
C ALA A 183 14.20 3.44 18.62
N ALA A 184 15.15 3.62 19.54
CA ALA A 184 15.18 2.80 20.76
C ALA A 184 13.94 2.97 21.63
N ASN A 185 13.28 4.14 21.53
CA ASN A 185 12.07 4.46 22.28
C ASN A 185 10.77 4.25 21.51
N TYR A 186 10.83 3.83 20.24
CA TYR A 186 9.65 3.62 19.41
C TYR A 186 8.83 2.40 19.85
N SER A 187 7.51 2.54 19.77
CA SER A 187 6.57 1.44 19.92
C SER A 187 6.53 0.56 18.66
N PHE A 188 5.87 -0.60 18.75
CA PHE A 188 5.63 -1.41 17.55
C PHE A 188 4.80 -0.66 16.50
N THR A 189 3.87 0.19 16.92
CA THR A 189 3.05 1.00 16.02
C THR A 189 3.91 2.01 15.24
N ASP A 190 4.89 2.65 15.90
CA ASP A 190 5.80 3.59 15.26
C ASP A 190 6.64 2.89 14.20
N PHE A 191 7.23 1.74 14.54
CA PHE A 191 7.98 0.92 13.57
C PHE A 191 7.10 0.44 12.41
N SER A 192 5.87 0.00 12.68
CA SER A 192 4.95 -0.46 11.64
C SER A 192 4.61 0.67 10.67
N LYS A 193 4.23 1.84 11.18
CA LYS A 193 3.93 3.01 10.34
C LYS A 193 5.15 3.51 9.57
N TRP A 194 6.33 3.47 10.17
CA TRP A 194 7.58 3.81 9.48
C TRP A 194 7.90 2.82 8.36
N ALA A 195 7.75 1.50 8.61
CA ALA A 195 7.92 0.47 7.59
C ALA A 195 6.91 0.64 6.45
N TYR A 196 5.61 0.83 6.76
CA TYR A 196 4.59 1.06 5.75
C TYR A 196 4.78 2.39 4.99
N SER A 197 5.26 3.46 5.65
CA SER A 197 5.61 4.71 4.95
C SER A 197 6.66 4.47 3.86
N ASN A 198 7.71 3.70 4.17
CA ASN A 198 8.72 3.31 3.19
C ASN A 198 8.12 2.42 2.10
N PHE A 199 7.27 1.46 2.46
CA PHE A 199 6.62 0.55 1.52
C PHE A 199 5.75 1.32 0.50
N PHE A 200 4.89 2.23 0.96
CA PHE A 200 4.05 3.05 0.09
C PHE A 200 4.83 4.05 -0.79
N ARG A 201 6.10 4.30 -0.45
CA ARG A 201 7.04 5.06 -1.29
C ARG A 201 7.90 4.18 -2.20
N ALA A 202 7.57 2.89 -2.31
CA ALA A 202 8.34 1.88 -3.05
C ALA A 202 9.82 1.77 -2.60
N LYS A 203 10.13 2.17 -1.35
CA LYS A 203 11.44 2.02 -0.71
C LYS A 203 11.49 0.68 0.04
N TYR A 204 11.33 -0.41 -0.70
CA TYR A 204 11.09 -1.73 -0.13
C TYR A 204 12.25 -2.25 0.74
N ASN A 205 13.50 -1.96 0.37
CA ASN A 205 14.66 -2.31 1.19
C ASN A 205 14.65 -1.57 2.54
N ASP A 206 14.32 -0.28 2.55
CA ASP A 206 14.20 0.50 3.78
C ASP A 206 13.02 0.01 4.62
N ALA A 207 11.89 -0.30 3.99
CA ALA A 207 10.72 -0.86 4.67
C ALA A 207 11.06 -2.18 5.37
N LEU A 208 11.76 -3.09 4.67
CA LEU A 208 12.22 -4.37 5.23
C LEU A 208 13.21 -4.17 6.38
N ALA A 209 14.15 -3.22 6.24
CA ALA A 209 15.11 -2.92 7.30
C ALA A 209 14.43 -2.41 8.58
N VAL A 210 13.48 -1.49 8.44
CA VAL A 210 12.69 -0.95 9.56
C VAL A 210 11.83 -2.03 10.21
N ALA A 211 11.16 -2.88 9.42
CA ALA A 211 10.35 -3.98 9.92
C ALA A 211 11.22 -4.99 10.70
N LYS A 212 12.39 -5.36 10.19
CA LYS A 212 13.37 -6.23 10.88
C LYS A 212 13.83 -5.59 12.19
N GLN A 213 14.17 -4.30 12.20
CA GLN A 213 14.55 -3.58 13.42
C GLN A 213 13.42 -3.61 14.46
N GLY A 214 12.19 -3.39 14.06
CA GLY A 214 11.04 -3.49 14.94
C GLY A 214 10.84 -4.91 15.48
N LEU A 215 11.02 -5.94 14.66
CA LEU A 215 10.89 -7.35 15.06
C LEU A 215 11.96 -7.80 16.05
N THR A 216 13.15 -7.18 16.10
CA THR A 216 14.14 -7.46 17.14
C THR A 216 13.65 -7.07 18.53
N LYS A 217 12.78 -6.06 18.60
CA LYS A 217 12.22 -5.54 19.85
C LYS A 217 10.84 -6.13 20.16
N PHE A 218 10.03 -6.36 19.13
CA PHE A 218 8.64 -6.82 19.21
C PHE A 218 8.45 -8.11 18.41
N ASN A 219 9.06 -9.16 18.90
CA ASN A 219 9.06 -10.47 18.24
C ASN A 219 7.62 -10.93 17.90
N ASN A 220 7.43 -11.51 16.73
CA ASN A 220 6.14 -12.02 16.22
C ASN A 220 5.00 -10.98 16.20
N ASN A 221 5.31 -9.68 16.21
CA ASN A 221 4.28 -8.66 16.00
C ASN A 221 3.68 -8.79 14.60
N VAL A 222 2.36 -8.91 14.52
CA VAL A 222 1.62 -9.18 13.27
C VAL A 222 1.87 -8.12 12.21
N ASP A 223 1.81 -6.82 12.56
CA ASP A 223 1.95 -5.74 11.58
C ASP A 223 3.38 -5.61 11.06
N LEU A 224 4.37 -5.79 11.94
CA LEU A 224 5.78 -5.80 11.54
C LEU A 224 6.13 -7.02 10.68
N THR A 225 5.59 -8.20 11.03
CA THR A 225 5.79 -9.43 10.25
C THR A 225 5.14 -9.30 8.88
N ARG A 226 3.96 -8.69 8.81
CA ARG A 226 3.27 -8.38 7.56
C ARG A 226 4.08 -7.42 6.69
N ALA A 227 4.59 -6.33 7.26
CA ALA A 227 5.46 -5.39 6.55
C ALA A 227 6.74 -6.07 6.03
N ALA A 228 7.33 -6.97 6.82
CA ALA A 228 8.50 -7.75 6.41
C ALA A 228 8.17 -8.74 5.27
N LEU A 229 7.04 -9.45 5.34
CA LEU A 229 6.56 -10.33 4.26
C LEU A 229 6.41 -9.56 2.95
N TYR A 230 5.65 -8.46 2.96
CA TYR A 230 5.36 -7.69 1.76
C TYR A 230 6.64 -7.09 1.15
N SER A 231 7.47 -6.48 2.00
CA SER A 231 8.73 -5.88 1.54
C SER A 231 9.73 -6.92 1.02
N SER A 232 9.76 -8.13 1.60
CA SER A 232 10.62 -9.22 1.10
C SER A 232 10.19 -9.71 -0.27
N VAL A 233 8.88 -9.78 -0.55
CA VAL A 233 8.38 -10.12 -1.90
C VAL A 233 8.79 -9.05 -2.91
N GLU A 234 8.61 -7.77 -2.59
CA GLU A 234 8.93 -6.65 -3.49
C GLU A 234 10.45 -6.52 -3.75
N THR A 235 11.29 -6.98 -2.81
CA THR A 235 12.76 -7.01 -3.00
C THR A 235 13.26 -8.30 -3.64
N GLY A 236 12.38 -9.27 -3.92
CA GLY A 236 12.73 -10.56 -4.50
C GLY A 236 13.35 -11.56 -3.50
N ASP A 237 13.38 -11.25 -2.20
CA ASP A 237 13.82 -12.19 -1.15
C ASP A 237 12.67 -13.14 -0.78
N PHE A 238 12.29 -13.98 -1.76
CA PHE A 238 11.15 -14.87 -1.61
C PHE A 238 11.35 -15.94 -0.51
N ALA A 239 12.57 -16.35 -0.25
CA ALA A 239 12.86 -17.31 0.82
C ALA A 239 12.55 -16.73 2.20
N SER A 240 13.01 -15.49 2.47
CA SER A 240 12.65 -14.78 3.70
C SER A 240 11.15 -14.47 3.76
N ALA A 241 10.54 -14.12 2.63
CA ALA A 241 9.10 -13.84 2.55
C ALA A 241 8.27 -15.07 2.97
N VAL A 242 8.59 -16.28 2.49
CA VAL A 242 7.93 -17.52 2.92
C VAL A 242 8.03 -17.71 4.42
N ASN A 243 9.20 -17.45 5.01
CA ASN A 243 9.40 -17.57 6.46
C ASN A 243 8.56 -16.55 7.23
N TYR A 244 8.53 -15.28 6.81
CA TYR A 244 7.64 -14.26 7.41
C TYR A 244 6.18 -14.62 7.25
N GLY A 245 5.78 -15.16 6.09
CA GLY A 245 4.43 -15.66 5.87
C GLY A 245 4.04 -16.73 6.88
N LYS A 246 4.89 -17.73 7.10
CA LYS A 246 4.65 -18.76 8.12
C LYS A 246 4.43 -18.16 9.51
N VAL A 247 5.34 -17.28 9.96
CA VAL A 247 5.22 -16.60 11.26
C VAL A 247 3.94 -15.79 11.34
N LEU A 248 3.57 -15.06 10.27
CA LEU A 248 2.35 -14.26 10.23
C LEU A 248 1.11 -15.14 10.40
N PHE A 249 1.00 -16.22 9.65
CA PHE A 249 -0.17 -17.10 9.68
C PHE A 249 -0.29 -17.89 10.98
N ASP A 250 0.82 -18.16 11.66
CA ASP A 250 0.82 -18.74 13.01
C ASP A 250 0.40 -17.70 14.07
N SER A 251 0.60 -16.40 13.82
CA SER A 251 0.37 -15.31 14.78
C SER A 251 -0.97 -14.62 14.66
N THR A 252 -1.64 -14.67 13.51
CA THR A 252 -2.95 -14.01 13.28
C THR A 252 -4.09 -15.02 13.12
N LYS A 253 -5.26 -14.69 13.73
CA LYS A 253 -6.47 -15.50 13.57
C LYS A 253 -7.27 -15.15 12.31
N ALA A 254 -6.98 -14.02 11.68
CA ALA A 254 -7.70 -13.51 10.52
C ALA A 254 -6.73 -12.93 9.47
N PRO A 255 -6.03 -13.81 8.70
CA PRO A 255 -5.23 -13.34 7.58
C PRO A 255 -6.12 -12.69 6.52
N THR A 256 -5.60 -11.60 5.92
CA THR A 256 -6.30 -10.85 4.87
C THR A 256 -6.06 -11.46 3.48
N ALA A 257 -6.87 -11.06 2.48
CA ALA A 257 -6.63 -11.41 1.08
C ALA A 257 -5.21 -11.01 0.62
N MET A 258 -4.74 -9.84 1.05
CA MET A 258 -3.41 -9.34 0.75
C MET A 258 -2.31 -10.22 1.38
N ASP A 259 -2.49 -10.70 2.61
CA ASP A 259 -1.55 -11.64 3.25
C ASP A 259 -1.40 -12.91 2.42
N TYR A 260 -2.51 -13.50 1.97
CA TYR A 260 -2.51 -14.68 1.10
C TYR A 260 -1.90 -14.39 -0.27
N SER A 261 -2.16 -13.22 -0.87
CA SER A 261 -1.59 -12.82 -2.16
C SER A 261 -0.08 -12.68 -2.10
N TYR A 262 0.46 -12.06 -1.04
CA TYR A 262 1.90 -11.95 -0.83
C TYR A 262 2.56 -13.28 -0.49
N LEU A 263 1.94 -14.12 0.36
CA LEU A 263 2.44 -15.47 0.63
C LEU A 263 2.47 -16.30 -0.65
N GLY A 264 1.40 -16.29 -1.45
CA GLY A 264 1.35 -17.00 -2.73
C GLY A 264 2.40 -16.50 -3.72
N SER A 265 2.67 -15.19 -3.74
CA SER A 265 3.74 -14.61 -4.55
C SER A 265 5.13 -15.07 -4.11
N ALA A 266 5.36 -15.14 -2.79
CA ALA A 266 6.61 -15.65 -2.22
C ALA A 266 6.81 -17.14 -2.58
N GLN A 267 5.77 -17.95 -2.43
CA GLN A 267 5.77 -19.38 -2.78
C GLN A 267 6.02 -19.59 -4.29
N LEU A 268 5.42 -18.76 -5.14
CA LEU A 268 5.70 -18.76 -6.58
C LEU A 268 7.19 -18.45 -6.87
N GLY A 269 7.75 -17.45 -6.19
CA GLY A 269 9.15 -17.06 -6.33
C GLY A 269 10.14 -18.16 -5.93
N VAL A 270 9.81 -18.96 -4.90
CA VAL A 270 10.61 -20.15 -4.54
C VAL A 270 10.22 -21.41 -5.30
N LYS A 271 9.35 -21.30 -6.32
CA LYS A 271 8.86 -22.41 -7.16
C LYS A 271 8.01 -23.46 -6.41
N ASP A 272 7.46 -23.09 -5.27
CA ASP A 272 6.48 -23.93 -4.56
C ASP A 272 5.07 -23.69 -5.16
N TYR A 273 4.91 -24.14 -6.40
CA TYR A 273 3.76 -23.81 -7.24
C TYR A 273 2.43 -24.27 -6.66
N GLN A 274 2.41 -25.46 -6.03
CA GLN A 274 1.17 -26.01 -5.49
C GLN A 274 0.65 -25.20 -4.31
N ASN A 275 1.53 -24.82 -3.39
CA ASN A 275 1.16 -23.96 -2.26
C ASN A 275 0.86 -22.53 -2.73
N ALA A 276 1.57 -22.02 -3.74
CA ALA A 276 1.26 -20.73 -4.36
C ALA A 276 -0.18 -20.67 -4.89
N ILE A 277 -0.61 -21.71 -5.66
CA ILE A 277 -1.99 -21.81 -6.17
C ILE A 277 -2.99 -21.81 -5.01
N THR A 278 -2.72 -22.58 -3.95
CA THR A 278 -3.60 -22.65 -2.78
C THR A 278 -3.75 -21.29 -2.10
N SER A 279 -2.66 -20.61 -1.84
CA SER A 279 -2.66 -19.29 -1.21
C SER A 279 -3.35 -18.24 -2.10
N LEU A 280 -3.02 -18.19 -3.39
CA LEU A 280 -3.61 -17.24 -4.33
C LEU A 280 -5.11 -17.46 -4.55
N ASN A 281 -5.59 -18.71 -4.58
CA ASN A 281 -7.03 -18.99 -4.61
C ASN A 281 -7.73 -18.51 -3.34
N LYS A 282 -7.07 -18.62 -2.18
CA LYS A 282 -7.63 -18.09 -0.94
C LYS A 282 -7.71 -16.56 -0.96
N ALA A 283 -6.74 -15.89 -1.57
CA ALA A 283 -6.82 -14.44 -1.79
C ALA A 283 -8.02 -14.05 -2.65
N LEU A 284 -8.26 -14.76 -3.78
CA LEU A 284 -9.42 -14.54 -4.65
C LEU A 284 -10.76 -14.85 -3.98
N GLU A 285 -10.80 -15.85 -3.09
CA GLU A 285 -12.01 -16.18 -2.31
C GLU A 285 -12.37 -15.03 -1.35
N LEU A 286 -11.37 -14.45 -0.70
CA LEU A 286 -11.55 -13.35 0.26
C LEU A 286 -11.84 -12.00 -0.42
N GLU A 287 -11.22 -11.73 -1.56
CA GLU A 287 -11.38 -10.49 -2.32
C GLU A 287 -11.57 -10.79 -3.83
N PRO A 288 -12.78 -11.20 -4.26
CA PRO A 288 -13.04 -11.62 -5.63
C PRO A 288 -12.88 -10.53 -6.70
N LYS A 289 -12.80 -9.27 -6.27
CA LYS A 289 -12.62 -8.13 -7.17
C LYS A 289 -11.15 -7.87 -7.51
N ASP A 290 -10.22 -8.30 -6.66
CA ASP A 290 -8.79 -8.24 -6.98
C ASP A 290 -8.43 -9.45 -7.85
N LEU A 291 -8.31 -9.22 -9.15
CA LEU A 291 -8.02 -10.25 -10.14
C LEU A 291 -6.52 -10.57 -10.28
N LYS A 292 -5.63 -9.76 -9.71
CA LYS A 292 -4.17 -9.96 -9.83
C LYS A 292 -3.66 -11.35 -9.45
N PRO A 293 -4.23 -12.03 -8.43
CA PRO A 293 -3.84 -13.41 -8.13
C PRO A 293 -4.05 -14.38 -9.29
N MET A 294 -5.00 -14.13 -10.22
CA MET A 294 -5.23 -15.03 -11.38
C MET A 294 -4.01 -15.11 -12.30
N GLY A 295 -3.36 -13.96 -12.57
CA GLY A 295 -2.14 -13.95 -13.38
C GLY A 295 -1.00 -14.77 -12.75
N LYS A 296 -0.86 -14.69 -11.42
CA LYS A 296 0.13 -15.47 -10.66
C LYS A 296 -0.22 -16.96 -10.60
N ILE A 297 -1.50 -17.32 -10.50
CA ILE A 297 -1.96 -18.72 -10.60
C ILE A 297 -1.63 -19.29 -11.98
N SER A 298 -1.84 -18.51 -13.06
CA SER A 298 -1.44 -18.90 -14.40
C SER A 298 0.05 -19.22 -14.46
N GLN A 299 0.91 -18.37 -13.92
CA GLN A 299 2.36 -18.59 -13.85
C GLN A 299 2.72 -19.85 -13.04
N ALA A 300 2.01 -20.10 -11.93
CA ALA A 300 2.21 -21.30 -11.14
C ALA A 300 1.86 -22.58 -11.90
N TYR A 301 0.73 -22.59 -12.66
CA TYR A 301 0.37 -23.72 -13.53
C TYR A 301 1.37 -23.92 -14.67
N MET A 302 1.92 -22.82 -15.24
CA MET A 302 3.03 -22.93 -16.21
C MET A 302 4.26 -23.60 -15.58
N GLY A 303 4.58 -23.26 -14.33
CA GLY A 303 5.68 -23.88 -13.59
C GLY A 303 5.45 -25.38 -13.32
N LEU A 304 4.20 -25.81 -13.15
CA LEU A 304 3.81 -27.22 -13.02
C LEU A 304 3.72 -27.96 -14.38
N GLY A 305 3.81 -27.24 -15.50
CA GLY A 305 3.63 -27.82 -16.83
C GLY A 305 2.16 -28.01 -17.25
N ASP A 306 1.19 -27.52 -16.49
CA ASP A 306 -0.23 -27.55 -16.85
C ASP A 306 -0.60 -26.32 -17.69
N GLU A 307 -0.19 -26.35 -18.97
CA GLU A 307 -0.40 -25.27 -19.92
C GLU A 307 -1.90 -24.97 -20.17
N ASN A 308 -2.77 -25.95 -19.98
CA ASN A 308 -4.20 -25.76 -20.21
C ASN A 308 -4.83 -24.92 -19.10
N LYS A 309 -4.53 -25.21 -17.85
CA LYS A 309 -4.99 -24.38 -16.73
C LYS A 309 -4.32 -23.01 -16.72
N ALA A 310 -3.04 -22.93 -17.04
CA ALA A 310 -2.35 -21.67 -17.19
C ALA A 310 -3.06 -20.77 -18.21
N LEU A 311 -3.41 -21.32 -19.37
CA LEU A 311 -4.16 -20.63 -20.41
C LEU A 311 -5.53 -20.16 -19.93
N GLU A 312 -6.28 -21.03 -19.26
CA GLU A 312 -7.60 -20.70 -18.71
C GLU A 312 -7.55 -19.50 -17.75
N TYR A 313 -6.61 -19.51 -16.79
CA TYR A 313 -6.49 -18.44 -15.82
C TYR A 313 -6.01 -17.12 -16.46
N SER A 314 -5.06 -17.18 -17.39
CA SER A 314 -4.54 -16.00 -18.07
C SER A 314 -5.59 -15.33 -18.98
N GLN A 315 -6.38 -16.14 -19.72
CA GLN A 315 -7.48 -15.63 -20.53
C GLN A 315 -8.58 -14.99 -19.68
N LYS A 316 -9.02 -15.67 -18.60
CA LYS A 316 -10.03 -15.13 -17.67
C LYS A 316 -9.56 -13.81 -17.03
N TYR A 317 -8.26 -13.70 -16.73
CA TYR A 317 -7.71 -12.48 -16.18
C TYR A 317 -7.79 -11.33 -17.19
N LEU A 318 -7.27 -11.52 -18.42
CA LEU A 318 -7.27 -10.48 -19.44
C LEU A 318 -8.69 -10.09 -19.93
N GLU A 319 -9.66 -11.02 -19.83
CA GLU A 319 -11.06 -10.74 -20.16
C GLU A 319 -11.72 -9.79 -19.14
N LYS A 320 -11.36 -9.93 -17.86
CA LYS A 320 -12.01 -9.24 -16.74
C LYS A 320 -11.26 -8.02 -16.23
N GLU A 321 -9.94 -7.98 -16.40
CA GLU A 321 -9.12 -6.87 -15.94
C GLU A 321 -9.29 -5.66 -16.88
N GLU A 322 -9.65 -4.52 -16.30
CA GLU A 322 -9.90 -3.31 -17.06
C GLU A 322 -8.61 -2.71 -17.64
N ASN A 323 -7.52 -2.80 -16.89
CA ASN A 323 -6.23 -2.19 -17.22
C ASN A 323 -5.07 -3.19 -17.07
N PRO A 324 -5.03 -4.26 -17.90
CA PRO A 324 -3.93 -5.21 -17.82
C PRO A 324 -2.61 -4.56 -18.23
N GLY A 325 -1.54 -4.91 -17.51
CA GLY A 325 -0.19 -4.43 -17.79
C GLY A 325 0.56 -5.27 -18.83
N TYR A 326 1.73 -4.81 -19.25
CA TYR A 326 2.61 -5.54 -20.19
C TYR A 326 2.83 -7.00 -19.77
N SER A 327 3.12 -7.25 -18.49
CA SER A 327 3.39 -8.60 -17.97
C SER A 327 2.21 -9.56 -18.14
N ASP A 328 0.99 -9.05 -18.15
CA ASP A 328 -0.23 -9.85 -18.26
C ASP A 328 -0.41 -10.36 -19.70
N TYR A 329 -0.19 -9.47 -20.68
CA TYR A 329 -0.16 -9.84 -22.09
C TYR A 329 1.01 -10.78 -22.41
N SER A 330 2.23 -10.49 -21.87
CA SER A 330 3.40 -11.35 -22.04
C SER A 330 3.13 -12.77 -21.53
N ASN A 331 2.54 -12.89 -20.35
CA ASN A 331 2.21 -14.19 -19.76
C ASN A 331 1.30 -15.02 -20.70
N LEU A 332 0.26 -14.42 -21.27
CA LEU A 332 -0.62 -15.13 -22.21
C LEU A 332 0.08 -15.46 -23.52
N ALA A 333 0.87 -14.52 -24.09
CA ALA A 333 1.62 -14.74 -25.31
C ALA A 333 2.66 -15.86 -25.15
N ASP A 334 3.34 -15.91 -24.00
CA ASP A 334 4.32 -16.95 -23.67
C ASP A 334 3.68 -18.35 -23.58
N ILE A 335 2.47 -18.44 -23.00
CA ILE A 335 1.71 -19.70 -22.97
C ILE A 335 1.40 -20.18 -24.39
N TYR A 336 0.91 -19.28 -25.26
CA TYR A 336 0.64 -19.64 -26.67
C TYR A 336 1.91 -20.00 -27.42
N THR A 337 3.01 -19.27 -27.21
CA THR A 337 4.30 -19.56 -27.82
C THR A 337 4.81 -20.94 -27.43
N LYS A 338 4.74 -21.27 -26.13
CA LYS A 338 5.13 -22.59 -25.62
C LYS A 338 4.27 -23.72 -26.20
N LYS A 339 2.95 -23.52 -26.34
CA LYS A 339 2.08 -24.47 -27.05
C LYS A 339 2.50 -24.65 -28.52
N GLY A 340 2.87 -23.56 -29.19
CA GLY A 340 3.43 -23.59 -30.53
C GLY A 340 4.74 -24.37 -30.63
N ASP A 341 5.64 -24.20 -29.65
CA ASP A 341 6.90 -24.93 -29.59
C ASP A 341 6.69 -26.45 -29.47
N ASN A 342 5.65 -26.86 -28.74
CA ASN A 342 5.29 -28.27 -28.52
C ASN A 342 4.44 -28.86 -29.66
N ALA A 343 3.81 -28.04 -30.49
CA ALA A 343 2.94 -28.46 -31.60
C ALA A 343 3.71 -28.75 -32.89
N LYS A 344 3.03 -29.42 -33.85
CA LYS A 344 3.60 -29.76 -35.17
C LYS A 344 2.68 -29.30 -36.30
N GLY A 345 3.28 -29.13 -37.50
CA GLY A 345 2.53 -28.79 -38.70
C GLY A 345 1.76 -27.47 -38.59
N ALA A 346 0.52 -27.46 -39.11
CA ALA A 346 -0.31 -26.26 -39.13
C ALA A 346 -0.69 -25.78 -37.72
N GLU A 347 -0.90 -26.66 -36.77
CA GLU A 347 -1.23 -26.33 -35.39
C GLU A 347 -0.14 -25.44 -34.74
N LYS A 348 1.11 -25.70 -35.09
CA LYS A 348 2.25 -24.88 -34.62
C LYS A 348 2.09 -23.41 -35.02
N ALA A 349 1.79 -23.14 -36.30
CA ALA A 349 1.57 -21.79 -36.79
C ALA A 349 0.33 -21.13 -36.16
N ASP A 350 -0.74 -21.89 -35.92
CA ASP A 350 -1.95 -21.38 -35.29
C ASP A 350 -1.69 -20.86 -33.87
N TRP A 351 -0.87 -21.57 -33.09
CA TRP A 351 -0.51 -21.12 -31.75
C TRP A 351 0.35 -19.85 -31.76
N TYR A 352 1.33 -19.74 -32.68
CA TYR A 352 2.12 -18.52 -32.82
C TYR A 352 1.28 -17.33 -33.31
N ASN A 353 0.31 -17.56 -34.21
CA ASN A 353 -0.63 -16.51 -34.61
C ASN A 353 -1.51 -16.04 -33.44
N LYS A 354 -1.92 -16.93 -32.55
CA LYS A 354 -2.61 -16.55 -31.31
C LYS A 354 -1.72 -15.71 -30.39
N ALA A 355 -0.43 -16.06 -30.25
CA ALA A 355 0.52 -15.29 -29.47
C ALA A 355 0.71 -13.86 -30.06
N MET A 356 0.83 -13.74 -31.40
CA MET A 356 0.88 -12.44 -32.07
C MET A 356 -0.41 -11.63 -31.86
N GLY A 357 -1.58 -12.26 -31.93
CA GLY A 357 -2.87 -11.61 -31.65
C GLY A 357 -2.99 -11.04 -30.24
N VAL A 358 -2.30 -11.62 -29.25
CA VAL A 358 -2.21 -11.03 -27.89
C VAL A 358 -1.46 -9.71 -27.89
N TRP A 359 -0.35 -9.64 -28.64
CA TRP A 359 0.43 -8.39 -28.76
C TRP A 359 -0.33 -7.32 -29.55
N GLU A 360 -1.04 -7.71 -30.61
CA GLU A 360 -1.91 -6.79 -31.35
C GLU A 360 -3.06 -6.25 -30.48
N LEU A 361 -3.62 -7.09 -29.61
CA LEU A 361 -4.60 -6.66 -28.61
C LEU A 361 -3.98 -5.63 -27.63
N MET A 362 -2.76 -5.89 -27.16
CA MET A 362 -2.04 -4.94 -26.29
C MET A 362 -1.79 -3.60 -27.02
N ALA A 363 -1.34 -3.61 -28.27
CA ALA A 363 -1.13 -2.41 -29.07
C ALA A 363 -2.41 -1.56 -29.18
N THR A 364 -3.56 -2.23 -29.29
CA THR A 364 -4.88 -1.57 -29.36
C THR A 364 -5.32 -1.00 -28.02
N LYS A 365 -5.11 -1.73 -26.94
CA LYS A 365 -5.55 -1.34 -25.58
C LYS A 365 -4.61 -0.34 -24.91
N ALA A 366 -3.33 -0.36 -25.25
CA ALA A 366 -2.28 0.50 -24.69
C ALA A 366 -1.47 1.21 -25.81
N PRO A 367 -2.08 2.16 -26.55
CA PRO A 367 -1.43 2.80 -27.72
C PRO A 367 -0.12 3.54 -27.38
N SER A 368 0.08 3.92 -26.12
CA SER A 368 1.30 4.59 -25.66
C SER A 368 2.56 3.71 -25.70
N ILE A 369 2.39 2.39 -25.76
CA ILE A 369 3.45 1.38 -25.82
C ILE A 369 3.22 0.39 -26.97
N ALA A 370 2.49 0.80 -28.00
CA ALA A 370 2.16 -0.05 -29.14
C ALA A 370 3.41 -0.46 -29.94
N ASP A 371 4.44 0.36 -29.98
CA ASP A 371 5.75 0.06 -30.56
C ASP A 371 6.38 -1.19 -29.92
N ILE A 372 6.31 -1.30 -28.60
CA ILE A 372 6.79 -2.49 -27.86
C ILE A 372 5.96 -3.72 -28.25
N ALA A 373 4.64 -3.58 -28.30
CA ALA A 373 3.75 -4.67 -28.68
C ALA A 373 4.05 -5.18 -30.11
N TYR A 374 4.17 -4.26 -31.09
CA TYR A 374 4.52 -4.63 -32.47
C TYR A 374 5.91 -5.23 -32.57
N TYR A 375 6.87 -4.79 -31.75
CA TYR A 375 8.19 -5.41 -31.70
C TYR A 375 8.15 -6.84 -31.16
N MET A 376 7.33 -7.11 -30.14
CA MET A 376 7.13 -8.48 -29.61
C MET A 376 6.44 -9.37 -30.63
N GLU A 377 5.42 -8.86 -31.34
CA GLU A 377 4.78 -9.55 -32.46
C GLU A 377 5.78 -9.90 -33.57
N LEU A 378 6.66 -8.94 -33.92
CA LEU A 378 7.72 -9.09 -34.91
C LEU A 378 8.71 -10.21 -34.54
N GLN A 379 9.08 -10.32 -33.24
CA GLN A 379 9.98 -11.39 -32.80
C GLN A 379 9.38 -12.78 -33.08
N ILE A 380 8.08 -12.95 -32.93
CA ILE A 380 7.39 -14.21 -33.25
C ILE A 380 7.34 -14.42 -34.76
N ALA A 381 7.00 -13.39 -35.53
CA ALA A 381 6.92 -13.47 -36.99
C ALA A 381 8.28 -13.85 -37.62
N ASP A 382 9.37 -13.26 -37.12
CA ASP A 382 10.72 -13.52 -37.64
C ASP A 382 11.31 -14.83 -37.13
N ASN A 383 11.28 -15.06 -35.80
CA ASN A 383 11.98 -16.20 -35.20
C ASN A 383 11.23 -17.53 -35.36
N GLN A 384 9.90 -17.49 -35.26
CA GLN A 384 9.08 -18.71 -35.22
C GLN A 384 8.42 -19.04 -36.55
N LEU A 385 7.84 -18.03 -37.21
CA LEU A 385 7.10 -18.23 -38.47
C LEU A 385 7.98 -18.02 -39.71
N LYS A 386 9.12 -17.29 -39.60
CA LYS A 386 9.99 -16.88 -40.73
C LYS A 386 9.24 -16.11 -41.83
N ASP A 387 8.20 -15.36 -41.41
CA ASP A 387 7.34 -14.57 -42.28
C ASP A 387 7.94 -13.18 -42.53
N LYS A 388 8.77 -13.05 -43.56
CA LYS A 388 9.44 -11.79 -43.89
C LYS A 388 8.48 -10.66 -44.31
N SER A 389 7.31 -11.01 -44.86
CA SER A 389 6.31 -10.02 -45.24
C SER A 389 5.71 -9.39 -43.99
N LYS A 390 5.28 -10.23 -43.03
CA LYS A 390 4.73 -9.80 -41.74
C LYS A 390 5.76 -8.97 -40.93
N VAL A 391 7.02 -9.38 -40.95
CA VAL A 391 8.12 -8.64 -40.30
C VAL A 391 8.22 -7.22 -40.85
N ARG A 392 8.17 -7.07 -42.18
CA ARG A 392 8.21 -5.74 -42.80
C ARG A 392 7.01 -4.89 -42.46
N ASP A 393 5.80 -5.47 -42.54
CA ASP A 393 4.56 -4.78 -42.15
C ASP A 393 4.61 -4.27 -40.71
N LEU A 394 5.17 -5.07 -39.79
CA LEU A 394 5.31 -4.68 -38.39
C LEU A 394 6.34 -3.57 -38.17
N TYR A 395 7.46 -3.57 -38.91
CA TYR A 395 8.38 -2.44 -38.90
C TYR A 395 7.70 -1.15 -39.38
N GLN A 396 6.87 -1.22 -40.42
CA GLN A 396 6.11 -0.07 -40.90
C GLN A 396 5.08 0.42 -39.88
N LYS A 397 4.41 -0.50 -39.15
CA LYS A 397 3.53 -0.13 -38.02
C LYS A 397 4.32 0.60 -36.92
N ILE A 398 5.51 0.12 -36.56
CA ILE A 398 6.40 0.77 -35.58
C ILE A 398 6.75 2.18 -36.02
N ILE A 399 7.18 2.34 -37.28
CA ILE A 399 7.51 3.66 -37.85
C ILE A 399 6.30 4.59 -37.77
N SER A 400 5.14 4.15 -38.24
CA SER A 400 3.92 4.97 -38.21
C SER A 400 3.46 5.34 -36.80
N THR A 401 3.83 4.51 -35.81
CA THR A 401 3.50 4.76 -34.41
C THR A 401 4.38 5.82 -33.77
N ASP A 402 5.69 5.81 -34.10
CA ASP A 402 6.69 6.58 -33.34
C ASP A 402 7.35 7.72 -34.14
N GLU A 403 7.22 7.73 -35.46
CA GLU A 403 7.79 8.79 -36.29
C GLU A 403 7.23 10.16 -35.92
N GLY A 404 8.10 11.12 -35.67
CA GLY A 404 7.74 12.49 -35.31
C GLY A 404 7.44 12.72 -33.82
N LYS A 405 7.49 11.68 -32.97
CA LYS A 405 7.37 11.86 -31.52
C LYS A 405 8.67 12.42 -30.92
N GLU A 406 8.57 13.49 -30.13
CA GLU A 406 9.75 14.18 -29.55
C GLU A 406 10.32 13.44 -28.34
N ASN A 407 9.47 12.80 -27.52
CA ASN A 407 9.85 12.24 -26.21
C ASN A 407 9.75 10.71 -26.17
N LEU A 408 10.42 10.03 -27.10
CA LEU A 408 10.49 8.58 -27.10
C LEU A 408 11.38 8.06 -25.96
N SER A 409 10.96 6.95 -25.35
CA SER A 409 11.80 6.22 -24.39
C SER A 409 13.08 5.68 -25.06
N SER A 410 14.09 5.34 -24.27
CA SER A 410 15.30 4.71 -24.81
C SER A 410 14.99 3.42 -25.57
N ASN A 411 14.05 2.62 -25.09
CA ASN A 411 13.61 1.39 -25.76
C ASN A 411 12.90 1.69 -27.08
N SER A 412 11.95 2.63 -27.09
CA SER A 412 11.25 3.04 -28.31
C SER A 412 12.22 3.58 -29.39
N LYS A 413 13.24 4.35 -28.97
CA LYS A 413 14.29 4.81 -29.87
C LYS A 413 15.08 3.66 -30.50
N LEU A 414 15.43 2.63 -29.73
CA LEU A 414 16.10 1.44 -30.24
C LEU A 414 15.23 0.67 -31.25
N ILE A 415 13.94 0.48 -30.90
CA ILE A 415 12.96 -0.19 -31.75
C ILE A 415 12.75 0.56 -33.05
N LEU A 416 12.59 1.89 -33.01
CA LEU A 416 12.43 2.75 -34.19
C LEU A 416 13.69 2.76 -35.05
N THR A 417 14.88 2.79 -34.44
CA THR A 417 16.15 2.68 -35.15
C THR A 417 16.25 1.38 -35.93
N ALA A 418 15.86 0.25 -35.31
CA ALA A 418 15.83 -1.04 -35.99
C ALA A 418 14.83 -1.05 -37.15
N ALA A 419 13.66 -0.42 -36.98
CA ALA A 419 12.66 -0.31 -38.04
C ALA A 419 13.16 0.52 -39.24
N TYR A 420 13.72 1.68 -39.01
CA TYR A 420 14.35 2.48 -40.09
C TYR A 420 15.49 1.75 -40.78
N LEU A 421 16.34 1.05 -40.02
CA LEU A 421 17.45 0.30 -40.59
C LEU A 421 16.95 -0.84 -41.46
N ASN A 422 15.90 -1.54 -41.06
CA ASN A 422 15.28 -2.58 -41.87
C ASN A 422 14.73 -2.02 -43.18
N GLU A 423 14.01 -0.89 -43.17
CA GLU A 423 13.55 -0.27 -44.42
C GLU A 423 14.71 0.23 -45.30
N ALA A 424 15.76 0.81 -44.71
CA ALA A 424 16.96 1.20 -45.45
C ALA A 424 17.59 0.00 -46.18
N ILE A 425 17.71 -1.14 -45.50
CA ILE A 425 18.27 -2.38 -46.10
C ILE A 425 17.33 -2.92 -47.18
N ASN A 426 16.03 -2.95 -46.96
CA ASN A 426 15.02 -3.43 -47.89
C ASN A 426 15.06 -2.61 -49.20
N TYR A 427 15.01 -1.26 -49.11
CA TYR A 427 15.10 -0.39 -50.27
C TYR A 427 16.44 -0.50 -51.01
N ASN A 428 17.53 -0.70 -50.28
CA ASN A 428 18.83 -0.95 -50.91
C ASN A 428 18.83 -2.27 -51.73
N ASN A 429 18.25 -3.34 -51.19
CA ASN A 429 18.10 -4.62 -51.87
C ASN A 429 17.15 -4.53 -53.08
N GLU A 430 16.12 -3.68 -52.99
CA GLU A 430 15.18 -3.38 -54.07
C GLU A 430 15.73 -2.44 -55.12
N LYS A 431 17.00 -2.04 -55.00
CA LYS A 431 17.68 -1.10 -55.92
C LYS A 431 17.00 0.28 -55.98
N GLN A 432 16.52 0.76 -54.84
CA GLN A 432 15.94 2.08 -54.63
C GLN A 432 16.86 2.94 -53.75
N PRO A 433 18.02 3.39 -54.23
CA PRO A 433 19.07 3.98 -53.38
C PRO A 433 18.65 5.28 -52.69
N GLU A 434 17.80 6.09 -53.31
CA GLU A 434 17.35 7.36 -52.72
C GLU A 434 16.49 7.12 -51.46
N LYS A 435 15.56 6.16 -51.53
CA LYS A 435 14.79 5.76 -50.37
C LYS A 435 15.66 5.09 -49.30
N ALA A 436 16.61 4.24 -49.70
CA ALA A 436 17.54 3.61 -48.77
C ALA A 436 18.32 4.67 -47.97
N LYS A 437 18.81 5.71 -48.63
CA LYS A 437 19.51 6.84 -48.00
C LYS A 437 18.61 7.63 -47.06
N GLU A 438 17.37 7.94 -47.49
CA GLU A 438 16.38 8.63 -46.61
C GLU A 438 16.22 7.93 -45.28
N PHE A 439 16.02 6.61 -45.30
CA PHE A 439 15.88 5.84 -44.06
C PHE A 439 17.20 5.71 -43.29
N ALA A 440 18.35 5.61 -43.98
CA ALA A 440 19.65 5.61 -43.33
C ALA A 440 19.93 6.94 -42.59
N GLU A 441 19.52 8.07 -43.16
CA GLU A 441 19.61 9.39 -42.52
C GLU A 441 18.76 9.44 -41.25
N LYS A 442 17.54 8.85 -41.26
CA LYS A 442 16.69 8.75 -40.07
C LYS A 442 17.35 7.92 -38.95
N VAL A 443 18.05 6.81 -39.33
CA VAL A 443 18.86 6.03 -38.38
C VAL A 443 19.96 6.89 -37.77
N LEU A 444 20.73 7.62 -38.61
CA LEU A 444 21.88 8.41 -38.16
C LEU A 444 21.49 9.62 -37.30
N LYS A 445 20.24 10.11 -37.39
CA LYS A 445 19.70 11.13 -36.48
C LYS A 445 19.53 10.59 -35.07
N ILE A 446 19.23 9.30 -34.90
CA ILE A 446 19.04 8.67 -33.57
C ILE A 446 20.35 8.05 -33.09
N ASP A 447 21.06 7.31 -33.98
CA ASP A 447 22.34 6.65 -33.73
C ASP A 447 23.40 7.13 -34.75
N PRO A 448 24.12 8.23 -34.49
CA PRO A 448 25.12 8.77 -35.39
C PRO A 448 26.29 7.82 -35.68
N ASN A 449 26.46 6.77 -34.93
CA ASN A 449 27.55 5.81 -35.06
C ASN A 449 27.16 4.51 -35.80
N ASN A 450 25.93 4.39 -36.25
CA ASN A 450 25.44 3.19 -36.91
C ASN A 450 26.25 2.87 -38.19
N ALA A 451 27.00 1.78 -38.14
CA ALA A 451 27.93 1.40 -39.23
C ALA A 451 27.18 1.05 -40.51
N THR A 452 26.06 0.32 -40.42
CA THR A 452 25.27 -0.11 -41.58
C THR A 452 24.62 1.09 -42.28
N ALA A 453 24.08 2.04 -41.53
CA ALA A 453 23.50 3.25 -42.11
C ALA A 453 24.58 4.10 -42.79
N LYS A 454 25.77 4.25 -42.21
CA LYS A 454 26.91 4.92 -42.86
C LYS A 454 27.31 4.24 -44.15
N GLN A 455 27.32 2.91 -44.18
CA GLN A 455 27.62 2.15 -45.38
C GLN A 455 26.59 2.41 -46.48
N ILE A 456 25.28 2.41 -46.15
CA ILE A 456 24.22 2.71 -47.11
C ILE A 456 24.35 4.13 -47.66
N MET A 457 24.71 5.10 -46.83
CA MET A 457 24.94 6.49 -47.24
C MET A 457 26.11 6.64 -48.23
N SER A 458 27.13 5.78 -48.14
CA SER A 458 28.30 5.82 -49.02
C SER A 458 28.08 5.14 -50.37
N PHE A 459 27.01 4.33 -50.53
CA PHE A 459 26.70 3.72 -51.82
C PHE A 459 26.32 4.80 -52.87
N GLY A 460 27.08 4.84 -53.97
CA GLY A 460 26.90 5.79 -55.09
C GLY A 460 27.63 7.12 -54.95
N GLN A 461 28.47 7.29 -53.92
CA GLN A 461 29.53 8.29 -53.96
C GLN A 461 30.71 7.65 -54.74
N GLU A 462 30.82 7.95 -56.01
CA GLU A 462 32.06 7.66 -56.76
C GLU A 462 33.22 8.31 -56.06
N ALA A 463 34.32 7.57 -55.86
CA ALA A 463 35.56 8.17 -55.40
C ALA A 463 35.87 9.34 -56.34
N PRO A 464 36.36 10.51 -55.85
CA PRO A 464 36.77 11.60 -56.73
C PRO A 464 37.82 11.03 -57.63
N ALA A 465 37.58 11.17 -58.94
CA ALA A 465 38.55 10.82 -59.95
C ALA A 465 39.86 11.62 -59.68
N GLU A 466 40.99 10.90 -59.45
CA GLU A 466 42.30 11.49 -59.33
C GLU A 466 42.75 12.18 -60.67
#